data_8837fbabb0cbee20826e36910d227842
#
_entry.id   8837fbabb0cbee20826e36910d227842
#
_cell.length_a   1.000
_cell.length_b   1.000
_cell.length_c   1.000
_cell.angle_alpha   90.00
_cell.angle_beta   90.00
_cell.angle_gamma   90.00
#
_symmetry.space_group_name_H-M   'P 1'
#
loop_
_entity.id
_entity.type
_entity.pdbx_description
1 polymer ?
#
loop_
_entity_poly.entity_id
_entity_poly.type
_entity_poly.pdbx_seq_one_letter_code
_entity_poly.pdbx_strand_id
1 'polypeptide(L)'
;MGIVVLGAVFVDVKGYPLSTYIPGGRNVGRVEQVPGGVSRNVVEDIANVELRPTFVSLVDDTGMGEDVVRQLRNHKVNTDYILRTPDGMGAWLAVFDNHGDVCASISKRPDLRPLAALLDEKGDEIFRDADSIALEIDMDKELVKRVFAYARKYGKAVYAVVSNMSIAVERRDFLQQTSCFVCNLQEAGILFSDDYSEKTPEELQKILALKIRSCLLYTSPSPRDVEESR
;
A
#
# COMPACT_ATOMS: atom_id res chain seq x y z
N MET A 1 -5.28 22.15 3.56
CA MET A 1 -4.46 21.28 2.75
C MET A 1 -4.66 19.88 3.18
N GLY A 2 -4.13 18.90 2.57
CA GLY A 2 -4.53 17.52 2.78
C GLY A 2 -3.35 16.60 3.01
N ILE A 3 -3.66 15.31 3.13
CA ILE A 3 -2.67 14.25 3.24
C ILE A 3 -2.11 13.96 1.84
N VAL A 4 -0.79 13.91 1.71
CA VAL A 4 -0.13 13.44 0.48
C VAL A 4 0.05 11.93 0.58
N VAL A 5 -0.51 11.19 -0.37
CA VAL A 5 -0.31 9.75 -0.48
C VAL A 5 0.63 9.48 -1.64
N LEU A 6 1.66 8.67 -1.44
CA LEU A 6 2.63 8.32 -2.47
C LEU A 6 2.81 6.81 -2.54
N GLY A 7 2.56 6.22 -3.72
CA GLY A 7 2.66 4.79 -3.94
C GLY A 7 2.10 4.35 -5.28
N ALA A 8 1.95 3.03 -5.45
CA ALA A 8 1.60 2.41 -6.71
C ALA A 8 0.08 2.21 -6.91
N VAL A 9 -0.31 2.19 -8.18
CA VAL A 9 -1.60 1.66 -8.64
C VAL A 9 -1.39 0.29 -9.24
N PHE A 10 -2.31 -0.64 -8.98
CA PHE A 10 -2.32 -1.98 -9.54
C PHE A 10 -3.62 -2.28 -10.28
N VAL A 11 -3.58 -3.26 -11.15
CA VAL A 11 -4.75 -3.99 -11.64
C VAL A 11 -4.73 -5.37 -11.00
N ASP A 12 -5.76 -5.69 -10.24
CA ASP A 12 -5.95 -7.02 -9.67
C ASP A 12 -6.76 -7.86 -10.64
N VAL A 13 -6.15 -8.95 -11.14
CA VAL A 13 -6.79 -9.97 -11.98
C VAL A 13 -7.07 -11.18 -11.11
N LYS A 14 -8.35 -11.41 -10.79
CA LYS A 14 -8.80 -12.42 -9.83
C LYS A 14 -9.57 -13.52 -10.54
N GLY A 15 -9.12 -14.78 -10.40
CA GLY A 15 -9.77 -15.97 -10.95
C GLY A 15 -10.43 -16.79 -9.86
N TYR A 16 -11.75 -17.05 -10.00
CA TYR A 16 -12.54 -17.85 -9.05
C TYR A 16 -13.12 -19.06 -9.77
N PRO A 17 -12.89 -20.32 -9.30
CA PRO A 17 -13.47 -21.51 -9.89
C PRO A 17 -14.99 -21.58 -9.62
N LEU A 18 -15.76 -22.07 -10.60
CA LEU A 18 -17.19 -22.32 -10.45
C LEU A 18 -17.50 -23.69 -9.81
N SER A 19 -16.54 -24.62 -9.85
CA SER A 19 -16.62 -25.94 -9.23
C SER A 19 -15.38 -26.20 -8.40
N THR A 20 -15.24 -27.39 -7.82
CA THR A 20 -14.06 -27.77 -7.04
C THR A 20 -12.77 -27.43 -7.78
N TYR A 21 -11.91 -26.66 -7.15
CA TYR A 21 -10.62 -26.25 -7.69
C TYR A 21 -9.71 -27.46 -7.92
N ILE A 22 -9.17 -27.60 -9.12
CA ILE A 22 -8.25 -28.68 -9.51
C ILE A 22 -6.86 -28.08 -9.68
N PRO A 23 -5.92 -28.32 -8.75
CA PRO A 23 -4.54 -27.86 -8.87
C PRO A 23 -3.87 -28.41 -10.14
N GLY A 24 -3.21 -27.56 -10.93
CA GLY A 24 -2.58 -27.93 -12.18
C GLY A 24 -3.54 -28.25 -13.33
N GLY A 25 -4.85 -28.22 -13.10
CA GLY A 25 -5.89 -28.48 -14.07
C GLY A 25 -6.46 -27.22 -14.71
N ARG A 26 -7.29 -27.44 -15.76
CA ARG A 26 -8.11 -26.37 -16.35
C ARG A 26 -9.39 -26.21 -15.56
N ASN A 27 -9.51 -25.10 -14.83
CA ASN A 27 -10.70 -24.76 -14.07
C ASN A 27 -11.59 -23.81 -14.88
N VAL A 28 -12.87 -24.13 -15.00
CA VAL A 28 -13.86 -23.19 -15.51
C VAL A 28 -14.24 -22.25 -14.39
N GLY A 29 -14.25 -20.94 -14.66
CA GLY A 29 -14.41 -19.96 -13.58
C GLY A 29 -14.80 -18.58 -14.05
N ARG A 30 -14.87 -17.68 -13.11
CA ARG A 30 -15.04 -16.23 -13.30
C ARG A 30 -13.68 -15.56 -13.20
N VAL A 31 -13.41 -14.61 -14.08
CA VAL A 31 -12.23 -13.75 -14.03
C VAL A 31 -12.69 -12.31 -13.94
N GLU A 32 -12.15 -11.60 -12.97
CA GLU A 32 -12.44 -10.18 -12.73
C GLU A 32 -11.16 -9.37 -12.85
N GLN A 33 -11.31 -8.15 -13.34
CA GLN A 33 -10.25 -7.14 -13.31
C GLN A 33 -10.77 -5.94 -12.54
N VAL A 34 -10.07 -5.56 -11.48
CA VAL A 34 -10.46 -4.42 -10.64
C VAL A 34 -9.24 -3.54 -10.36
N PRO A 35 -9.43 -2.21 -10.23
CA PRO A 35 -8.38 -1.35 -9.74
C PRO A 35 -7.92 -1.77 -8.34
N GLY A 36 -6.62 -1.91 -8.17
CA GLY A 36 -5.97 -2.32 -6.93
C GLY A 36 -4.83 -1.38 -6.53
N GLY A 37 -4.01 -1.85 -5.61
CA GLY A 37 -2.89 -1.11 -5.03
C GLY A 37 -3.22 -0.54 -3.66
N VAL A 38 -2.38 -0.86 -2.67
CA VAL A 38 -2.62 -0.45 -1.27
C VAL A 38 -2.70 1.06 -1.15
N SER A 39 -1.78 1.80 -1.77
CA SER A 39 -1.78 3.26 -1.74
C SER A 39 -2.99 3.88 -2.45
N ARG A 40 -3.46 3.26 -3.56
CA ARG A 40 -4.69 3.70 -4.21
C ARG A 40 -5.92 3.49 -3.31
N ASN A 41 -6.00 2.38 -2.60
CA ASN A 41 -7.07 2.14 -1.63
C ASN A 41 -7.00 3.17 -0.49
N VAL A 42 -5.82 3.39 0.08
CA VAL A 42 -5.63 4.37 1.16
C VAL A 42 -6.06 5.78 0.74
N VAL A 43 -5.70 6.23 -0.46
CA VAL A 43 -6.09 7.58 -0.91
C VAL A 43 -7.60 7.70 -1.10
N GLU A 44 -8.25 6.63 -1.56
CA GLU A 44 -9.71 6.59 -1.71
C GLU A 44 -10.41 6.57 -0.36
N ASP A 45 -9.90 5.79 0.61
CA ASP A 45 -10.44 5.75 1.98
C ASP A 45 -10.30 7.11 2.69
N ILE A 46 -9.17 7.79 2.51
CA ILE A 46 -8.99 9.16 3.02
C ILE A 46 -10.03 10.11 2.40
N ALA A 47 -10.29 9.98 1.11
CA ALA A 47 -11.30 10.79 0.43
C ALA A 47 -12.74 10.46 0.89
N ASN A 48 -13.03 9.19 1.20
CA ASN A 48 -14.32 8.74 1.69
C ASN A 48 -14.68 9.29 3.08
N VAL A 49 -13.68 9.66 3.89
CA VAL A 49 -13.90 10.39 5.15
C VAL A 49 -13.89 11.92 4.97
N GLU A 50 -14.22 12.38 3.76
CA GLU A 50 -14.40 13.80 3.38
C GLU A 50 -13.11 14.66 3.43
N LEU A 51 -11.95 14.05 3.53
CA LEU A 51 -10.67 14.72 3.34
C LEU A 51 -10.36 14.86 1.84
N ARG A 52 -9.42 15.74 1.50
CA ARG A 52 -8.99 15.97 0.12
C ARG A 52 -7.52 15.60 -0.04
N PRO A 53 -7.21 14.31 -0.19
CA PRO A 53 -5.83 13.89 -0.35
C PRO A 53 -5.28 14.25 -1.72
N THR A 54 -3.95 14.36 -1.79
CA THR A 54 -3.19 14.45 -3.04
C THR A 54 -2.53 13.11 -3.30
N PHE A 55 -2.72 12.54 -4.48
CA PHE A 55 -2.09 11.27 -4.85
C PHE A 55 -0.93 11.47 -5.82
N VAL A 56 0.26 11.06 -5.41
CA VAL A 56 1.49 11.06 -6.21
C VAL A 56 1.75 9.63 -6.67
N SER A 57 1.53 9.35 -7.94
CA SER A 57 1.55 7.99 -8.46
C SER A 57 1.77 7.94 -9.97
N LEU A 58 1.72 6.72 -10.51
CA LEU A 58 1.70 6.46 -11.96
C LEU A 58 0.47 5.66 -12.33
N VAL A 59 -0.01 5.90 -13.55
CA VAL A 59 -0.97 5.03 -14.25
C VAL A 59 -0.45 4.77 -15.67
N ASP A 60 -0.98 3.72 -16.30
CA ASP A 60 -0.68 3.45 -17.70
C ASP A 60 -1.58 4.26 -18.67
N ASP A 61 -1.30 4.14 -19.97
CA ASP A 61 -2.02 4.84 -21.03
C ASP A 61 -3.25 4.04 -21.52
N THR A 62 -3.72 3.05 -20.73
CA THR A 62 -4.89 2.24 -21.06
C THR A 62 -6.18 2.85 -20.55
N GLY A 63 -7.32 2.34 -21.02
CA GLY A 63 -8.63 2.70 -20.49
C GLY A 63 -8.77 2.44 -18.97
N MET A 64 -8.08 1.43 -18.45
CA MET A 64 -8.06 1.15 -17.00
C MET A 64 -7.35 2.27 -16.21
N GLY A 65 -6.21 2.75 -16.72
CA GLY A 65 -5.52 3.90 -16.11
C GLY A 65 -6.37 5.17 -16.13
N GLU A 66 -7.11 5.40 -17.23
CA GLU A 66 -8.07 6.52 -17.30
C GLU A 66 -9.21 6.39 -16.31
N ASP A 67 -9.75 5.18 -16.17
CA ASP A 67 -10.85 4.89 -15.24
C ASP A 67 -10.43 5.12 -13.80
N VAL A 68 -9.22 4.68 -13.41
CA VAL A 68 -8.65 4.93 -12.07
C VAL A 68 -8.58 6.43 -11.79
N VAL A 69 -7.99 7.21 -12.68
CA VAL A 69 -7.87 8.67 -12.49
C VAL A 69 -9.24 9.34 -12.41
N ARG A 70 -10.19 8.92 -13.26
CA ARG A 70 -11.55 9.43 -13.25
C ARG A 70 -12.27 9.12 -11.92
N GLN A 71 -12.17 7.89 -11.42
CA GLN A 71 -12.76 7.49 -10.15
C GLN A 71 -12.18 8.30 -8.99
N LEU A 72 -10.86 8.43 -8.90
CA LEU A 72 -10.21 9.22 -7.87
C LEU A 72 -10.64 10.69 -7.90
N ARG A 73 -10.76 11.30 -9.07
CA ARG A 73 -11.29 12.67 -9.22
C ARG A 73 -12.73 12.80 -8.74
N ASN A 74 -13.59 11.81 -9.03
CA ASN A 74 -14.97 11.79 -8.56
C ASN A 74 -15.04 11.74 -7.02
N HIS A 75 -14.07 11.09 -6.37
CA HIS A 75 -13.89 11.07 -4.92
C HIS A 75 -13.14 12.32 -4.38
N LYS A 76 -12.94 13.36 -5.23
CA LYS A 76 -12.29 14.63 -4.84
C LYS A 76 -10.81 14.48 -4.44
N VAL A 77 -10.14 13.44 -4.91
CA VAL A 77 -8.68 13.29 -4.79
C VAL A 77 -8.02 14.27 -5.76
N ASN A 78 -6.99 14.98 -5.32
CA ASN A 78 -6.13 15.72 -6.23
C ASN A 78 -5.23 14.73 -6.99
N THR A 79 -5.38 14.69 -8.32
CA THR A 79 -4.69 13.78 -9.23
C THR A 79 -3.67 14.48 -10.13
N ASP A 80 -3.32 15.74 -9.83
CA ASP A 80 -2.41 16.55 -10.68
C ASP A 80 -0.98 16.01 -10.74
N TYR A 81 -0.63 15.16 -9.77
CA TYR A 81 0.68 14.51 -9.66
C TYR A 81 0.64 13.02 -10.01
N ILE A 82 -0.38 12.56 -10.73
CA ILE A 82 -0.41 11.23 -11.32
C ILE A 82 0.16 11.32 -12.73
N LEU A 83 1.34 10.73 -12.96
CA LEU A 83 1.95 10.67 -14.28
C LEU A 83 1.39 9.48 -15.07
N ARG A 84 1.46 9.60 -16.42
CA ARG A 84 1.12 8.50 -17.34
C ARG A 84 2.40 7.96 -17.97
N THR A 85 2.57 6.65 -17.91
CA THR A 85 3.70 5.95 -18.54
C THR A 85 3.24 4.58 -19.01
N PRO A 86 3.83 3.99 -20.08
CA PRO A 86 3.39 2.71 -20.63
C PRO A 86 3.32 1.55 -19.60
N ASP A 87 4.19 1.56 -18.58
CA ASP A 87 4.24 0.57 -17.50
C ASP A 87 3.90 1.17 -16.12
N GLY A 88 3.05 2.21 -16.09
CA GLY A 88 2.73 2.97 -14.89
C GLY A 88 1.91 2.22 -13.86
N MET A 89 1.27 1.10 -14.22
CA MET A 89 0.48 0.29 -13.30
C MET A 89 1.12 -1.07 -13.07
N GLY A 90 1.06 -1.54 -11.82
CA GLY A 90 1.35 -2.91 -11.47
C GLY A 90 0.20 -3.85 -11.86
N ALA A 91 0.46 -5.15 -11.78
CA ALA A 91 -0.58 -6.16 -11.95
C ALA A 91 -0.41 -7.25 -10.88
N TRP A 92 -1.52 -7.65 -10.28
CA TRP A 92 -1.57 -8.81 -9.40
C TRP A 92 -2.55 -9.83 -9.97
N LEU A 93 -2.03 -10.95 -10.44
CA LEU A 93 -2.81 -12.09 -10.86
C LEU A 93 -2.95 -13.05 -9.68
N ALA A 94 -4.17 -13.38 -9.28
CA ALA A 94 -4.45 -14.34 -8.22
C ALA A 94 -5.48 -15.36 -8.65
N VAL A 95 -5.25 -16.62 -8.28
CA VAL A 95 -6.18 -17.73 -8.42
C VAL A 95 -6.64 -18.14 -7.04
N PHE A 96 -7.94 -18.14 -6.82
CA PHE A 96 -8.56 -18.50 -5.56
C PHE A 96 -9.12 -19.93 -5.60
N ASP A 97 -9.20 -20.57 -4.45
CA ASP A 97 -9.94 -21.82 -4.29
C ASP A 97 -11.42 -21.58 -3.96
N ASN A 98 -12.11 -22.66 -3.61
CA ASN A 98 -13.53 -22.59 -3.25
C ASN A 98 -13.79 -22.03 -1.84
N HIS A 99 -12.75 -21.88 -1.02
CA HIS A 99 -12.82 -21.27 0.32
C HIS A 99 -12.52 -19.77 0.28
N GLY A 100 -12.05 -19.27 -0.86
CA GLY A 100 -11.61 -17.88 -1.03
C GLY A 100 -10.14 -17.66 -0.71
N ASP A 101 -9.37 -18.73 -0.52
CA ASP A 101 -7.93 -18.65 -0.27
C ASP A 101 -7.16 -18.56 -1.59
N VAL A 102 -6.05 -17.81 -1.57
CA VAL A 102 -5.16 -17.66 -2.73
C VAL A 102 -4.32 -18.91 -2.91
N CYS A 103 -4.58 -19.68 -3.97
CA CYS A 103 -3.79 -20.86 -4.32
C CYS A 103 -2.48 -20.54 -5.04
N ALA A 104 -2.48 -19.48 -5.86
CA ALA A 104 -1.32 -19.03 -6.61
C ALA A 104 -1.45 -17.55 -6.94
N SER A 105 -0.34 -16.83 -6.94
CA SER A 105 -0.35 -15.44 -7.39
C SER A 105 0.96 -15.06 -8.07
N ILE A 106 0.89 -14.09 -8.99
CA ILE A 106 2.03 -13.45 -9.63
C ILE A 106 1.82 -11.95 -9.55
N SER A 107 2.83 -11.23 -9.07
CA SER A 107 2.79 -9.78 -8.99
C SER A 107 3.83 -9.15 -9.92
N LYS A 108 3.38 -8.28 -10.85
CA LYS A 108 4.25 -7.39 -11.63
C LYS A 108 4.24 -6.03 -10.95
N ARG A 109 5.38 -5.56 -10.48
CA ARG A 109 5.50 -4.21 -9.91
C ARG A 109 5.65 -3.17 -11.03
N PRO A 110 5.06 -1.97 -10.88
CA PRO A 110 5.28 -0.88 -11.83
C PRO A 110 6.69 -0.30 -11.67
N ASP A 111 7.18 0.33 -12.72
CA ASP A 111 8.41 1.13 -12.63
C ASP A 111 8.08 2.54 -12.13
N LEU A 112 8.32 2.79 -10.85
CA LEU A 112 8.05 4.09 -10.21
C LEU A 112 9.18 5.11 -10.35
N ARG A 113 10.29 4.79 -11.02
CA ARG A 113 11.43 5.72 -11.21
C ARG A 113 11.05 7.06 -11.83
N PRO A 114 10.07 7.16 -12.74
CA PRO A 114 9.61 8.47 -13.25
C PRO A 114 9.14 9.44 -12.16
N LEU A 115 8.65 8.94 -11.02
CA LEU A 115 8.27 9.79 -9.88
C LEU A 115 9.47 10.52 -9.27
N ALA A 116 10.70 10.02 -9.42
CA ALA A 116 11.87 10.70 -8.91
C ALA A 116 12.06 12.06 -9.58
N ALA A 117 11.91 12.13 -10.91
CA ALA A 117 11.99 13.38 -11.66
C ALA A 117 10.86 14.35 -11.27
N LEU A 118 9.64 13.84 -11.09
CA LEU A 118 8.50 14.63 -10.59
C LEU A 118 8.82 15.23 -9.21
N LEU A 119 9.37 14.44 -8.30
CA LEU A 119 9.73 14.93 -6.97
C LEU A 119 10.87 15.95 -7.01
N ASP A 120 11.85 15.76 -7.88
CA ASP A 120 12.96 16.74 -8.06
C ASP A 120 12.42 18.07 -8.60
N GLU A 121 11.40 18.07 -9.46
CA GLU A 121 10.78 19.27 -10.04
C GLU A 121 9.70 19.90 -9.13
N LYS A 122 8.82 19.08 -8.57
CA LYS A 122 7.57 19.49 -7.89
C LYS A 122 7.54 19.17 -6.39
N GLY A 123 8.56 18.52 -5.84
CA GLY A 123 8.52 18.06 -4.45
C GLY A 123 8.29 19.17 -3.44
N ASP A 124 8.85 20.34 -3.63
CA ASP A 124 8.61 21.49 -2.76
C ASP A 124 7.14 21.95 -2.79
N GLU A 125 6.51 21.93 -3.97
CA GLU A 125 5.09 22.25 -4.14
C GLU A 125 4.20 21.20 -3.48
N ILE A 126 4.52 19.91 -3.65
CA ILE A 126 3.76 18.78 -3.13
C ILE A 126 3.79 18.73 -1.60
N PHE A 127 4.96 18.88 -0.98
CA PHE A 127 5.15 18.56 0.44
C PHE A 127 5.12 19.77 1.39
N ARG A 128 5.38 20.98 0.91
CA ARG A 128 5.48 22.19 1.77
C ARG A 128 4.23 22.36 2.64
N ASP A 129 3.09 22.30 2.02
CA ASP A 129 1.80 22.61 2.65
C ASP A 129 0.97 21.35 2.99
N ALA A 130 1.56 20.17 2.85
CA ALA A 130 0.94 18.93 3.28
C ALA A 130 0.77 18.89 4.80
N ASP A 131 -0.29 18.27 5.29
CA ASP A 131 -0.50 18.03 6.73
C ASP A 131 0.34 16.84 7.19
N SER A 132 0.37 15.76 6.39
CA SER A 132 1.14 14.55 6.62
C SER A 132 1.35 13.79 5.31
N ILE A 133 2.16 12.74 5.35
CA ILE A 133 2.52 11.92 4.21
C ILE A 133 2.19 10.46 4.51
N ALA A 134 1.36 9.82 3.68
CA ALA A 134 1.21 8.37 3.65
C ALA A 134 2.11 7.82 2.53
N LEU A 135 3.10 7.01 2.88
CA LEU A 135 4.14 6.56 1.99
C LEU A 135 4.17 5.04 1.87
N GLU A 136 4.06 4.50 0.66
CA GLU A 136 4.32 3.09 0.39
C GLU A 136 5.83 2.81 0.53
N ILE A 137 6.21 2.18 1.67
CA ILE A 137 7.61 2.11 2.10
C ILE A 137 8.43 1.08 1.31
N ASP A 138 7.77 0.13 0.68
CA ASP A 138 8.39 -0.92 -0.12
C ASP A 138 8.61 -0.54 -1.61
N MET A 139 8.45 0.74 -1.96
CA MET A 139 8.85 1.29 -3.26
C MET A 139 10.38 1.30 -3.44
N ASP A 140 10.85 1.83 -4.57
CA ASP A 140 12.28 2.04 -4.81
C ASP A 140 12.95 2.84 -3.68
N LYS A 141 14.12 2.37 -3.23
CA LYS A 141 14.82 2.94 -2.08
C LYS A 141 15.19 4.42 -2.26
N GLU A 142 15.59 4.80 -3.45
CA GLU A 142 15.98 6.20 -3.73
C GLU A 142 14.77 7.13 -3.75
N LEU A 143 13.63 6.62 -4.20
CA LEU A 143 12.36 7.35 -4.14
C LEU A 143 11.92 7.57 -2.68
N VAL A 144 11.96 6.51 -1.87
CA VAL A 144 11.66 6.59 -0.42
C VAL A 144 12.58 7.59 0.28
N LYS A 145 13.89 7.58 0.01
CA LYS A 145 14.84 8.56 0.56
C LYS A 145 14.46 10.01 0.23
N ARG A 146 14.04 10.28 -1.02
CA ARG A 146 13.60 11.62 -1.43
C ARG A 146 12.40 12.09 -0.61
N VAL A 147 11.40 11.23 -0.45
CA VAL A 147 10.21 11.56 0.35
C VAL A 147 10.57 11.87 1.80
N PHE A 148 11.43 11.07 2.43
CA PHE A 148 11.91 11.36 3.79
C PHE A 148 12.75 12.64 3.87
N ALA A 149 13.48 12.99 2.82
CA ALA A 149 14.20 14.28 2.77
C ALA A 149 13.21 15.45 2.79
N TYR A 150 12.13 15.39 1.99
CA TYR A 150 11.08 16.41 2.01
C TYR A 150 10.31 16.42 3.34
N ALA A 151 10.00 15.24 3.90
CA ALA A 151 9.36 15.13 5.20
C ALA A 151 10.16 15.84 6.29
N ARG A 152 11.47 15.64 6.34
CA ARG A 152 12.37 16.35 7.28
C ARG A 152 12.44 17.83 6.97
N LYS A 153 12.58 18.23 5.69
CA LYS A 153 12.66 19.63 5.26
C LYS A 153 11.45 20.45 5.73
N TYR A 154 10.26 19.85 5.70
CA TYR A 154 9.01 20.54 6.02
C TYR A 154 8.39 20.09 7.35
N GLY A 155 9.07 19.28 8.15
CA GLY A 155 8.60 18.81 9.46
C GLY A 155 7.31 17.98 9.37
N LYS A 156 7.18 17.13 8.34
CA LYS A 156 5.94 16.35 8.12
C LYS A 156 6.04 14.95 8.74
N ALA A 157 4.97 14.52 9.39
CA ALA A 157 4.82 13.14 9.83
C ALA A 157 4.69 12.20 8.63
N VAL A 158 5.35 11.03 8.69
CA VAL A 158 5.27 9.99 7.67
C VAL A 158 4.57 8.77 8.26
N TYR A 159 3.52 8.32 7.59
CA TYR A 159 2.75 7.12 7.91
C TYR A 159 3.09 6.06 6.87
N ALA A 160 3.68 4.94 7.30
CA ALA A 160 4.07 3.89 6.37
C ALA A 160 2.87 3.04 5.95
N VAL A 161 2.71 2.93 4.64
CA VAL A 161 1.81 1.98 3.97
C VAL A 161 2.69 0.85 3.44
N VAL A 162 2.26 -0.40 3.62
CA VAL A 162 3.02 -1.57 3.19
C VAL A 162 2.17 -2.39 2.23
N SER A 163 2.71 -2.69 1.06
CA SER A 163 2.12 -3.61 0.09
C SER A 163 2.85 -4.94 0.04
N ASN A 164 4.13 -4.97 0.42
CA ASN A 164 4.95 -6.17 0.49
C ASN A 164 5.89 -6.12 1.72
N MET A 165 5.53 -6.87 2.76
CA MET A 165 6.28 -6.89 4.01
C MET A 165 7.70 -7.44 3.84
N SER A 166 7.93 -8.42 2.97
CA SER A 166 9.28 -8.96 2.75
C SER A 166 10.26 -7.90 2.26
N ILE A 167 9.78 -6.96 1.44
CA ILE A 167 10.59 -5.81 0.99
C ILE A 167 10.68 -4.74 2.10
N ALA A 168 9.58 -4.50 2.83
CA ALA A 168 9.55 -3.51 3.90
C ALA A 168 10.54 -3.84 5.02
N VAL A 169 10.75 -5.13 5.33
CA VAL A 169 11.75 -5.60 6.32
C VAL A 169 13.17 -5.18 5.95
N GLU A 170 13.51 -5.14 4.66
CA GLU A 170 14.79 -4.64 4.18
C GLU A 170 14.95 -3.11 4.32
N ARG A 171 13.85 -2.43 4.69
CA ARG A 171 13.74 -0.98 4.86
C ARG A 171 13.56 -0.57 6.33
N ARG A 172 14.06 -1.36 7.27
CA ARG A 172 13.92 -1.08 8.72
C ARG A 172 14.42 0.31 9.11
N ASP A 173 15.48 0.79 8.47
CA ASP A 173 16.03 2.14 8.65
C ASP A 173 15.01 3.24 8.33
N PHE A 174 14.10 3.02 7.39
CA PHE A 174 13.01 3.95 7.08
C PHE A 174 11.81 3.74 8.01
N LEU A 175 11.45 2.49 8.31
CA LEU A 175 10.36 2.20 9.24
C LEU A 175 10.59 2.87 10.61
N GLN A 176 11.83 2.91 11.08
CA GLN A 176 12.20 3.60 12.32
C GLN A 176 12.01 5.12 12.28
N GLN A 177 11.91 5.72 11.10
CA GLN A 177 11.69 7.15 10.90
C GLN A 177 10.22 7.50 10.68
N THR A 178 9.33 6.52 10.63
CA THR A 178 7.89 6.75 10.46
C THR A 178 7.23 7.14 11.79
N SER A 179 6.18 7.94 11.69
CA SER A 179 5.34 8.30 12.84
C SER A 179 4.35 7.20 13.19
N CYS A 180 3.99 6.40 12.19
CA CYS A 180 3.07 5.27 12.32
C CYS A 180 3.35 4.25 11.24
N PHE A 181 3.15 3.00 11.59
CA PHE A 181 3.23 1.85 10.71
C PHE A 181 2.11 0.89 11.08
N VAL A 182 1.35 0.45 10.09
CA VAL A 182 0.24 -0.50 10.27
C VAL A 182 0.58 -1.80 9.55
N CYS A 183 0.44 -2.91 10.23
CA CYS A 183 0.60 -4.24 9.66
C CYS A 183 -0.39 -5.23 10.29
N ASN A 184 -0.72 -6.28 9.56
CA ASN A 184 -1.49 -7.39 10.09
C ASN A 184 -0.60 -8.33 10.94
N LEU A 185 -1.23 -9.37 11.53
CA LEU A 185 -0.56 -10.31 12.43
C LEU A 185 0.56 -11.09 11.73
N GLN A 186 0.31 -11.55 10.50
CA GLN A 186 1.29 -12.28 9.69
C GLN A 186 2.48 -11.38 9.31
N GLU A 187 2.21 -10.16 8.94
CA GLU A 187 3.23 -9.15 8.63
C GLU A 187 4.08 -8.79 9.85
N ALA A 188 3.46 -8.68 11.03
CA ALA A 188 4.19 -8.51 12.28
C ALA A 188 5.10 -9.71 12.56
N GLY A 189 4.65 -10.93 12.27
CA GLY A 189 5.46 -12.14 12.35
C GLY A 189 6.70 -12.09 11.47
N ILE A 190 6.53 -11.67 10.21
CA ILE A 190 7.65 -11.48 9.27
C ILE A 190 8.62 -10.40 9.78
N LEU A 191 8.08 -9.26 10.23
CA LEU A 191 8.88 -8.12 10.70
C LEU A 191 9.77 -8.47 11.90
N PHE A 192 9.24 -9.24 12.84
CA PHE A 192 9.90 -9.59 14.09
C PHE A 192 10.46 -11.02 14.11
N SER A 193 10.34 -11.77 13.01
CA SER A 193 10.78 -13.17 12.87
C SER A 193 10.23 -14.06 13.99
N ASP A 194 8.90 -13.99 14.18
CA ASP A 194 8.19 -14.68 15.25
C ASP A 194 6.80 -15.13 14.75
N ASP A 195 6.15 -16.07 15.46
CA ASP A 195 4.79 -16.52 15.14
C ASP A 195 3.81 -16.01 16.21
N TYR A 196 2.81 -15.28 15.75
CA TYR A 196 1.80 -14.67 16.60
C TYR A 196 0.40 -15.26 16.40
N SER A 197 0.25 -16.30 15.56
CA SER A 197 -1.04 -16.88 15.18
C SER A 197 -1.89 -17.33 16.37
N GLU A 198 -1.24 -17.82 17.45
CA GLU A 198 -1.89 -18.32 18.66
C GLU A 198 -1.96 -17.29 19.80
N LYS A 199 -1.60 -16.02 19.55
CA LYS A 199 -1.57 -14.98 20.58
C LYS A 199 -2.91 -14.24 20.68
N THR A 200 -3.34 -14.02 21.93
CA THR A 200 -4.47 -13.10 22.15
C THR A 200 -4.08 -11.64 21.87
N PRO A 201 -5.03 -10.75 21.57
CA PRO A 201 -4.76 -9.33 21.36
C PRO A 201 -3.99 -8.68 22.52
N GLU A 202 -4.28 -9.06 23.76
CA GLU A 202 -3.65 -8.53 24.97
C GLU A 202 -2.19 -9.00 25.13
N GLU A 203 -1.92 -10.28 24.81
CA GLU A 203 -0.55 -10.82 24.77
C GLU A 203 0.25 -10.17 23.67
N LEU A 204 -0.34 -10.06 22.46
CA LEU A 204 0.30 -9.43 21.31
C LEU A 204 0.67 -7.98 21.61
N GLN A 205 -0.25 -7.20 22.20
CA GLN A 205 0.02 -5.82 22.59
C GLN A 205 1.24 -5.70 23.52
N LYS A 206 1.36 -6.57 24.52
CA LYS A 206 2.49 -6.59 25.46
C LYS A 206 3.80 -6.95 24.76
N ILE A 207 3.77 -8.00 23.92
CA ILE A 207 4.95 -8.46 23.16
C ILE A 207 5.43 -7.37 22.20
N LEU A 208 4.50 -6.81 21.40
CA LEU A 208 4.82 -5.79 20.41
C LEU A 208 5.31 -4.50 21.09
N ALA A 209 4.71 -4.08 22.22
CA ALA A 209 5.17 -2.91 22.96
C ALA A 209 6.64 -3.03 23.43
N LEU A 210 7.08 -4.23 23.78
CA LEU A 210 8.50 -4.49 24.15
C LEU A 210 9.40 -4.48 22.90
N LYS A 211 9.00 -5.19 21.83
CA LYS A 211 9.77 -5.28 20.59
C LYS A 211 9.88 -3.91 19.88
N ILE A 212 8.83 -3.12 19.91
CA ILE A 212 8.77 -1.81 19.28
C ILE A 212 9.61 -0.77 20.03
N ARG A 213 9.62 -0.78 21.36
CA ARG A 213 10.53 0.08 22.15
C ARG A 213 12.01 -0.16 21.80
N SER A 214 12.34 -1.35 21.35
CA SER A 214 13.70 -1.69 20.90
C SER A 214 13.92 -1.50 19.39
N CYS A 215 12.85 -1.39 18.57
CA CYS A 215 12.94 -1.42 17.10
C CYS A 215 12.11 -0.40 16.34
N LEU A 216 10.94 0.08 16.83
CA LEU A 216 10.02 0.94 16.07
C LEU A 216 9.02 1.68 16.99
N LEU A 217 8.42 2.79 16.51
CA LEU A 217 7.32 3.49 17.16
C LEU A 217 5.95 2.93 16.73
N TYR A 218 5.01 2.85 17.64
CA TYR A 218 3.86 1.94 17.73
C TYR A 218 2.51 2.43 17.18
N THR A 219 1.66 1.48 16.67
CA THR A 219 0.19 1.56 16.67
C THR A 219 -0.47 0.21 16.96
N SER A 220 -1.64 0.20 17.63
CA SER A 220 -2.41 -1.00 17.98
C SER A 220 -3.25 -1.55 16.80
N PRO A 221 -3.69 -2.83 16.82
CA PRO A 221 -4.49 -3.43 15.74
C PRO A 221 -5.77 -2.66 15.46
N SER A 222 -6.15 -2.62 14.18
CA SER A 222 -7.40 -2.02 13.74
C SER A 222 -8.61 -2.81 14.25
N PRO A 223 -9.74 -2.18 14.57
CA PRO A 223 -10.98 -2.90 14.88
C PRO A 223 -11.45 -3.89 13.81
N ARG A 224 -11.06 -3.71 12.54
CA ARG A 224 -11.38 -4.63 11.43
C ARG A 224 -10.67 -5.98 11.55
N ASP A 225 -9.45 -6.01 12.10
CA ASP A 225 -8.69 -7.26 12.27
C ASP A 225 -9.32 -8.18 13.33
N VAL A 226 -10.22 -7.64 14.17
CA VAL A 226 -10.94 -8.39 15.21
C VAL A 226 -12.25 -8.99 14.68
N GLU A 227 -12.84 -8.44 13.61
CA GLU A 227 -14.10 -8.92 13.05
C GLU A 227 -13.92 -10.06 12.03
N GLU A 228 -12.78 -10.15 11.35
CA GLU A 228 -12.47 -11.25 10.42
C GLU A 228 -12.10 -12.57 11.11
N SER A 229 -11.93 -12.56 12.44
CA SER A 229 -11.59 -13.75 13.25
C SER A 229 -12.80 -14.41 13.91
N ARG A 230 -14.05 -14.14 13.43
CA ARG A 230 -15.28 -14.77 13.96
C ARG A 230 -16.03 -15.54 12.92
#